data_68338d45ac44ac5e9984b17febf0588a
#
_entry.id   68338d45ac44ac5e9984b17febf0588a
#
_cell.length_a   1.000
_cell.length_b   1.000
_cell.length_c   1.000
_cell.angle_alpha   90.00
_cell.angle_beta   90.00
_cell.angle_gamma   90.00
#
_symmetry.space_group_name_H-M   'P 1'
#
loop_
_entity.id
_entity.type
_entity.pdbx_description
1 polymer ?
#
loop_
_entity_poly.entity_id
_entity_poly.type
_entity_poly.pdbx_seq_one_letter_code
_entity_poly.pdbx_strand_id
1 'polypeptide(L)'
;MDKDWMVLLQQQNQLSKMMEVNRATERYGLSLSEQDAKMILAERNHALQRERRVEFGEGIAPQIIYEFCDSDFIEQDSYADTIIRLQEIFYMYKNEMQDEISDEELLHFMKEQFETVCFGDLDYLAGTCLAIFSQAIRAGYRGYRASEGRGEYGAFDEVKRWDYDLYLEMLKELCWR
;
A
#
# COMPACT_ATOMS: atom_id res chain seq x y z
N MET A 1 24.13 23.41 8.93
CA MET A 1 24.85 22.15 9.25
C MET A 1 23.93 21.13 9.95
N ASP A 2 23.14 21.55 10.91
CA ASP A 2 22.32 20.59 11.68
C ASP A 2 21.17 19.95 10.90
N LYS A 3 20.60 20.64 9.91
CA LYS A 3 19.49 20.10 9.09
C LYS A 3 19.95 18.98 8.15
N ASP A 4 21.11 19.14 7.53
CA ASP A 4 21.64 18.15 6.59
C ASP A 4 22.04 16.85 7.30
N TRP A 5 22.58 16.96 8.51
CA TRP A 5 22.92 15.83 9.33
C TRP A 5 21.68 15.02 9.73
N MET A 6 20.60 15.70 10.14
CA MET A 6 19.35 15.04 10.52
C MET A 6 18.70 14.32 9.34
N VAL A 7 18.73 14.93 8.17
CA VAL A 7 18.21 14.30 6.94
C VAL A 7 18.99 13.03 6.58
N LEU A 8 20.32 13.10 6.65
CA LEU A 8 21.17 11.93 6.39
C LEU A 8 20.93 10.81 7.40
N LEU A 9 20.80 11.13 8.67
CA LEU A 9 20.52 10.16 9.71
C LEU A 9 19.16 9.48 9.49
N GLN A 10 18.16 10.26 9.15
CA GLN A 10 16.82 9.74 8.84
C GLN A 10 16.85 8.80 7.63
N GLN A 11 17.56 9.16 6.58
CA GLN A 11 17.72 8.31 5.38
C GLN A 11 18.42 7.00 5.73
N GLN A 12 19.47 7.05 6.55
CA GLN A 12 20.15 5.83 6.99
C GLN A 12 19.25 4.94 7.84
N ASN A 13 18.44 5.50 8.71
CA ASN A 13 17.50 4.77 9.53
C ASN A 13 16.42 4.09 8.67
N GLN A 14 15.92 4.78 7.67
CA GLN A 14 14.94 4.24 6.72
C GLN A 14 15.54 3.10 5.90
N LEU A 15 16.76 3.27 5.40
CA LEU A 15 17.47 2.23 4.67
C LEU A 15 17.69 0.98 5.55
N SER A 16 18.14 1.17 6.78
CA SER A 16 18.35 0.08 7.74
C SER A 16 17.06 -0.68 8.01
N LYS A 17 15.95 0.01 8.15
CA LYS A 17 14.64 -0.62 8.37
C LYS A 17 14.18 -1.41 7.16
N MET A 18 14.36 -0.89 5.96
CA MET A 18 14.04 -1.62 4.73
C MET A 18 14.87 -2.89 4.60
N MET A 19 16.15 -2.82 4.90
CA MET A 19 17.03 -3.99 4.83
C MET A 19 16.70 -5.02 5.93
N GLU A 20 16.29 -4.57 7.10
CA GLU A 20 15.81 -5.44 8.18
C GLU A 20 14.55 -6.21 7.74
N VAL A 21 13.56 -5.53 7.20
CA VAL A 21 12.33 -6.15 6.69
C VAL A 21 12.64 -7.08 5.52
N ASN A 22 13.49 -6.68 4.61
CA ASN A 22 13.92 -7.50 3.48
C ASN A 22 14.53 -8.84 3.96
N ARG A 23 15.39 -8.80 4.97
CA ARG A 23 15.96 -10.03 5.56
C ARG A 23 14.89 -10.94 6.16
N ALA A 24 13.91 -10.35 6.84
CA ALA A 24 12.80 -11.10 7.42
C ALA A 24 11.92 -11.78 6.37
N THR A 25 11.85 -11.22 5.17
CA THR A 25 10.97 -11.69 4.08
C THR A 25 11.68 -12.51 3.01
N GLU A 26 13.01 -12.63 3.04
CA GLU A 26 13.80 -13.41 2.07
C GLU A 26 13.36 -14.87 1.93
N ARG A 27 12.83 -15.45 2.99
CA ARG A 27 12.32 -16.83 3.01
C ARG A 27 11.20 -17.07 2.00
N TYR A 28 10.55 -16.02 1.51
CA TYR A 28 9.50 -16.10 0.48
C TYR A 28 10.05 -16.06 -0.95
N GLY A 29 11.36 -15.98 -1.12
CA GLY A 29 12.01 -16.04 -2.42
C GLY A 29 12.27 -14.72 -3.11
N LEU A 30 11.90 -13.61 -2.49
CA LEU A 30 12.15 -12.26 -3.03
C LEU A 30 13.13 -11.53 -2.12
N SER A 31 14.09 -10.83 -2.74
CA SER A 31 15.06 -10.05 -2.00
C SER A 31 15.40 -8.74 -2.71
N LEU A 32 15.77 -7.75 -1.91
CA LEU A 32 16.23 -6.44 -2.39
C LEU A 32 17.71 -6.28 -2.05
N SER A 33 18.48 -5.78 -2.99
CA SER A 33 19.82 -5.30 -2.73
C SER A 33 19.76 -3.95 -2.00
N GLU A 34 20.89 -3.54 -1.40
CA GLU A 34 21.01 -2.20 -0.82
C GLU A 34 20.79 -1.11 -1.87
N GLN A 35 21.25 -1.34 -3.11
CA GLN A 35 21.04 -0.43 -4.22
C GLN A 35 19.55 -0.30 -4.57
N ASP A 36 18.82 -1.41 -4.62
CA ASP A 36 17.37 -1.41 -4.82
C ASP A 36 16.64 -0.64 -3.73
N ALA A 37 17.03 -0.85 -2.48
CA ALA A 37 16.45 -0.13 -1.34
C ALA A 37 16.69 1.38 -1.42
N LYS A 38 17.88 1.80 -1.82
CA LYS A 38 18.20 3.22 -2.06
C LYS A 38 17.36 3.82 -3.18
N MET A 39 17.16 3.07 -4.25
CA MET A 39 16.33 3.49 -5.37
C MET A 39 14.86 3.64 -4.94
N ILE A 40 14.34 2.71 -4.18
CA ILE A 40 12.97 2.80 -3.62
C ILE A 40 12.82 4.06 -2.77
N LEU A 41 13.78 4.36 -1.90
CA LEU A 41 13.74 5.57 -1.07
C LEU A 41 13.85 6.86 -1.88
N ALA A 42 14.66 6.89 -2.93
CA ALA A 42 14.77 8.05 -3.82
C ALA A 42 13.43 8.29 -4.55
N GLU A 43 12.83 7.25 -5.09
CA GLU A 43 11.52 7.34 -5.76
C GLU A 43 10.40 7.69 -4.78
N ARG A 44 10.48 7.24 -3.53
CA ARG A 44 9.58 7.68 -2.46
C ARG A 44 9.61 9.19 -2.30
N ASN A 45 10.79 9.78 -2.23
CA ASN A 45 10.94 11.22 -2.07
C ASN A 45 10.31 11.99 -3.26
N HIS A 46 10.52 11.50 -4.48
CA HIS A 46 9.87 12.06 -5.66
C HIS A 46 8.35 11.94 -5.61
N ALA A 47 7.83 10.79 -5.21
CA ALA A 47 6.39 10.55 -5.10
C ALA A 47 5.76 11.47 -4.04
N LEU A 48 6.39 11.60 -2.87
CA LEU A 48 5.92 12.49 -1.81
C LEU A 48 5.88 13.96 -2.25
N GLN A 49 6.90 14.42 -2.97
CA GLN A 49 6.92 15.78 -3.53
C GLN A 49 5.78 15.98 -4.53
N ARG A 50 5.62 15.04 -5.44
CA ARG A 50 4.59 15.09 -6.48
C ARG A 50 3.19 15.12 -5.89
N GLU A 51 2.95 14.32 -4.85
CA GLU A 51 1.66 14.23 -4.16
C GLU A 51 1.50 15.27 -3.03
N ARG A 52 2.51 16.07 -2.79
CA ARG A 52 2.54 17.10 -1.72
C ARG A 52 2.23 16.51 -0.35
N ARG A 53 2.86 15.38 -0.06
CA ARG A 53 2.71 14.67 1.22
C ARG A 53 3.99 14.72 2.02
N VAL A 54 3.84 14.63 3.32
CA VAL A 54 4.92 14.43 4.28
C VAL A 54 4.72 13.08 4.96
N GLU A 55 5.76 12.29 5.04
CA GLU A 55 5.74 11.00 5.69
C GLU A 55 6.75 10.98 6.84
N PHE A 56 6.29 10.57 8.01
CA PHE A 56 7.09 10.52 9.22
C PHE A 56 7.51 9.08 9.54
N GLY A 57 8.63 8.93 10.26
CA GLY A 57 9.13 7.63 10.69
C GLY A 57 9.68 6.78 9.55
N GLU A 58 9.36 5.51 9.61
CA GLU A 58 9.89 4.50 8.67
C GLU A 58 9.25 4.56 7.29
N GLY A 59 8.06 5.14 7.20
CA GLY A 59 7.31 5.24 5.97
C GLY A 59 6.59 3.97 5.57
N ILE A 60 6.00 3.99 4.37
CA ILE A 60 5.17 2.89 3.87
C ILE A 60 5.98 1.77 3.20
N ALA A 61 7.18 2.06 2.71
CA ALA A 61 7.96 1.09 1.94
C ALA A 61 8.22 -0.23 2.70
N PRO A 62 8.62 -0.23 3.98
CA PRO A 62 8.78 -1.48 4.72
C PRO A 62 7.49 -2.28 4.85
N GLN A 63 6.36 -1.61 5.01
CA GLN A 63 5.05 -2.26 5.08
C GLN A 63 4.65 -2.88 3.75
N ILE A 64 4.92 -2.21 2.64
CA ILE A 64 4.69 -2.76 1.28
C ILE A 64 5.53 -4.01 1.07
N ILE A 65 6.80 -3.96 1.41
CA ILE A 65 7.71 -5.12 1.30
C ILE A 65 7.15 -6.30 2.09
N TYR A 66 6.77 -6.08 3.33
CA TYR A 66 6.22 -7.11 4.20
C TYR A 66 4.90 -7.69 3.66
N GLU A 67 3.99 -6.83 3.21
CA GLU A 67 2.66 -7.24 2.73
C GLU A 67 2.74 -8.03 1.43
N PHE A 68 3.63 -7.65 0.51
CA PHE A 68 3.68 -8.22 -0.85
C PHE A 68 4.76 -9.29 -1.06
N CYS A 69 5.56 -9.60 -0.04
CA CYS A 69 6.70 -10.53 -0.17
C CYS A 69 6.34 -11.97 -0.54
N ASP A 70 5.13 -12.39 -0.25
CA ASP A 70 4.63 -13.74 -0.50
C ASP A 70 3.78 -13.87 -1.78
N SER A 71 3.72 -12.82 -2.59
CA SER A 71 2.89 -12.81 -3.79
C SER A 71 3.51 -13.63 -4.92
N ASP A 72 2.72 -14.54 -5.48
CA ASP A 72 3.09 -15.34 -6.65
C ASP A 72 3.16 -14.51 -7.95
N PHE A 73 2.66 -13.29 -7.94
CA PHE A 73 2.60 -12.39 -9.09
C PHE A 73 3.78 -11.41 -9.16
N ILE A 74 4.72 -11.50 -8.24
CA ILE A 74 5.91 -10.67 -8.23
C ILE A 74 7.13 -11.54 -8.54
N GLU A 75 7.90 -11.12 -9.54
CA GLU A 75 9.13 -11.77 -9.93
C GLU A 75 10.33 -11.01 -9.37
N GLN A 76 11.41 -11.75 -9.07
CA GLN A 76 12.64 -11.17 -8.53
C GLN A 76 13.21 -10.06 -9.43
N ASP A 77 13.20 -10.26 -10.75
CA ASP A 77 13.77 -9.31 -11.71
C ASP A 77 13.04 -7.95 -11.73
N SER A 78 11.76 -7.95 -11.40
CA SER A 78 10.95 -6.73 -11.36
C SER A 78 10.56 -6.31 -9.94
N TYR A 79 11.14 -6.92 -8.92
CA TYR A 79 10.71 -6.71 -7.54
C TYR A 79 10.84 -5.25 -7.09
N ALA A 80 12.00 -4.66 -7.28
CA ALA A 80 12.24 -3.27 -6.90
C ALA A 80 11.29 -2.32 -7.64
N ASP A 81 11.12 -2.49 -8.94
CA ASP A 81 10.21 -1.68 -9.76
C ASP A 81 8.76 -1.83 -9.30
N THR A 82 8.36 -3.03 -8.94
CA THR A 82 7.01 -3.31 -8.42
C THR A 82 6.77 -2.59 -7.09
N ILE A 83 7.73 -2.64 -6.17
CA ILE A 83 7.64 -1.92 -4.88
C ILE A 83 7.55 -0.41 -5.11
N ILE A 84 8.35 0.14 -6.01
CA ILE A 84 8.31 1.56 -6.38
C ILE A 84 6.91 1.93 -6.90
N ARG A 85 6.37 1.13 -7.81
CA ARG A 85 5.06 1.39 -8.39
C ARG A 85 3.93 1.27 -7.35
N LEU A 86 3.97 0.29 -6.49
CA LEU A 86 3.02 0.14 -5.39
C LEU A 86 3.06 1.35 -4.43
N GLN A 87 4.24 1.85 -4.15
CA GLN A 87 4.44 3.03 -3.33
C GLN A 87 3.82 4.29 -3.96
N GLU A 88 4.04 4.51 -5.24
CA GLU A 88 3.42 5.61 -6.00
C GLU A 88 1.89 5.53 -5.97
N ILE A 89 1.35 4.37 -6.24
CA ILE A 89 -0.09 4.10 -6.22
C ILE A 89 -0.67 4.37 -4.82
N PHE A 90 0.01 3.90 -3.78
CA PHE A 90 -0.40 4.12 -2.40
C PHE A 90 -0.56 5.61 -2.08
N TYR A 91 0.46 6.42 -2.36
CA TYR A 91 0.40 7.86 -2.05
C TYR A 91 -0.66 8.58 -2.87
N MET A 92 -0.78 8.24 -4.14
CA MET A 92 -1.81 8.82 -5.02
C MET A 92 -3.21 8.58 -4.45
N TYR A 93 -3.50 7.37 -4.05
CA TYR A 93 -4.84 7.03 -3.56
C TYR A 93 -5.09 7.46 -2.11
N LYS A 94 -4.07 7.58 -1.28
CA LYS A 94 -4.24 8.25 0.02
C LYS A 94 -4.75 9.68 -0.18
N ASN A 95 -4.22 10.38 -1.17
CA ASN A 95 -4.71 11.72 -1.52
C ASN A 95 -6.12 11.69 -2.12
N GLU A 96 -6.38 10.79 -3.06
CA GLU A 96 -7.71 10.66 -3.68
C GLU A 96 -8.79 10.36 -2.64
N MET A 97 -8.48 9.59 -1.63
CA MET A 97 -9.40 9.27 -0.53
C MET A 97 -9.35 10.27 0.62
N GLN A 98 -8.54 11.33 0.51
CA GLN A 98 -8.40 12.37 1.52
C GLN A 98 -8.03 11.82 2.91
N ASP A 99 -7.18 10.80 2.95
CA ASP A 99 -6.75 10.11 4.17
C ASP A 99 -7.90 9.55 5.03
N GLU A 100 -9.05 9.24 4.41
CA GLU A 100 -10.23 8.74 5.14
C GLU A 100 -10.13 7.30 5.61
N ILE A 101 -9.17 6.53 5.09
CA ILE A 101 -8.87 5.19 5.56
C ILE A 101 -7.42 5.10 6.04
N SER A 102 -7.14 4.13 6.90
CA SER A 102 -5.79 3.92 7.41
C SER A 102 -4.85 3.37 6.33
N ASP A 103 -3.56 3.51 6.57
CA ASP A 103 -2.52 2.96 5.69
C ASP A 103 -2.66 1.43 5.59
N GLU A 104 -2.91 0.78 6.72
CA GLU A 104 -3.09 -0.67 6.79
C GLU A 104 -4.29 -1.14 5.97
N GLU A 105 -5.42 -0.46 6.08
CA GLU A 105 -6.62 -0.77 5.31
C GLU A 105 -6.40 -0.64 3.81
N LEU A 106 -5.75 0.44 3.38
CA LEU A 106 -5.43 0.64 1.98
C LEU A 106 -4.48 -0.44 1.45
N LEU A 107 -3.41 -0.74 2.18
CA LEU A 107 -2.46 -1.79 1.79
C LEU A 107 -3.13 -3.16 1.70
N HIS A 108 -3.99 -3.46 2.64
CA HIS A 108 -4.72 -4.74 2.66
C HIS A 108 -5.64 -4.87 1.45
N PHE A 109 -6.38 -3.82 1.13
CA PHE A 109 -7.20 -3.76 -0.08
C PHE A 109 -6.35 -3.92 -1.35
N MET A 110 -5.25 -3.18 -1.45
CA MET A 110 -4.33 -3.27 -2.59
C MET A 110 -3.82 -4.69 -2.80
N LYS A 111 -3.38 -5.35 -1.73
CA LYS A 111 -2.86 -6.72 -1.78
C LYS A 111 -3.94 -7.70 -2.25
N GLU A 112 -5.11 -7.62 -1.68
CA GLU A 112 -6.23 -8.50 -2.04
C GLU A 112 -6.61 -8.34 -3.52
N GLN A 113 -6.77 -7.11 -3.99
CA GLN A 113 -7.10 -6.85 -5.39
C GLN A 113 -5.97 -7.25 -6.34
N PHE A 114 -4.73 -6.98 -5.96
CA PHE A 114 -3.55 -7.36 -6.72
C PHE A 114 -3.50 -8.86 -7.00
N GLU A 115 -3.85 -9.67 -6.02
CA GLU A 115 -3.81 -11.12 -6.14
C GLU A 115 -5.07 -11.73 -6.77
N THR A 116 -6.25 -11.25 -6.38
CA THR A 116 -7.51 -11.94 -6.70
C THR A 116 -8.23 -11.39 -7.93
N VAL A 117 -8.02 -10.14 -8.27
CA VAL A 117 -8.71 -9.45 -9.39
C VAL A 117 -7.74 -9.05 -10.48
N CYS A 118 -6.60 -8.49 -10.11
CA CYS A 118 -5.62 -7.96 -11.06
C CYS A 118 -4.62 -9.01 -11.56
N PHE A 119 -4.44 -10.09 -10.80
CA PHE A 119 -3.43 -11.12 -11.11
C PHE A 119 -2.06 -10.52 -11.42
N GLY A 120 -1.64 -9.56 -10.59
CA GLY A 120 -0.35 -8.88 -10.71
C GLY A 120 -0.31 -7.67 -11.65
N ASP A 121 -1.41 -7.32 -12.30
CA ASP A 121 -1.48 -6.14 -13.19
C ASP A 121 -1.65 -4.85 -12.36
N LEU A 122 -0.56 -4.09 -12.25
CA LEU A 122 -0.55 -2.84 -11.49
C LEU A 122 -1.32 -1.71 -12.17
N ASP A 123 -1.40 -1.70 -13.49
CA ASP A 123 -2.17 -0.69 -14.22
C ASP A 123 -3.67 -0.89 -14.00
N TYR A 124 -4.10 -2.14 -13.97
CA TYR A 124 -5.48 -2.47 -13.65
C TYR A 124 -5.80 -2.14 -12.19
N LEU A 125 -4.89 -2.43 -11.27
CA LEU A 125 -5.03 -2.08 -9.85
C LEU A 125 -5.22 -0.56 -9.69
N ALA A 126 -4.35 0.23 -10.28
CA ALA A 126 -4.37 1.69 -10.18
C ALA A 126 -5.53 2.32 -10.96
N GLY A 127 -5.72 1.88 -12.20
CA GLY A 127 -6.68 2.52 -13.11
C GLY A 127 -8.12 2.10 -12.93
N THR A 128 -8.38 0.96 -12.34
CA THR A 128 -9.73 0.40 -12.20
C THR A 128 -10.09 0.12 -10.75
N CYS A 129 -9.42 -0.82 -10.09
CA CYS A 129 -9.79 -1.25 -8.74
C CYS A 129 -9.74 -0.11 -7.73
N LEU A 130 -8.63 0.61 -7.66
CA LEU A 130 -8.47 1.70 -6.71
C LEU A 130 -9.25 2.96 -7.10
N ALA A 131 -9.43 3.22 -8.40
CA ALA A 131 -10.25 4.34 -8.85
C ALA A 131 -11.70 4.19 -8.36
N ILE A 132 -12.26 3.01 -8.50
CA ILE A 132 -13.61 2.69 -8.03
C ILE A 132 -13.67 2.71 -6.50
N PHE A 133 -12.67 2.11 -5.85
CA PHE A 133 -12.55 2.09 -4.39
C PHE A 133 -12.49 3.49 -3.78
N SER A 134 -11.69 4.37 -4.35
CA SER A 134 -11.56 5.74 -3.85
C SER A 134 -12.85 6.53 -3.97
N GLN A 135 -13.59 6.34 -5.06
CA GLN A 135 -14.91 6.95 -5.24
C GLN A 135 -15.89 6.46 -4.16
N ALA A 136 -15.89 5.17 -3.88
CA ALA A 136 -16.72 4.57 -2.85
C ALA A 136 -16.40 5.11 -1.46
N ILE A 137 -15.13 5.19 -1.10
CA ILE A 137 -14.69 5.74 0.19
C ILE A 137 -15.09 7.21 0.33
N ARG A 138 -14.91 8.01 -0.71
CA ARG A 138 -15.32 9.42 -0.72
C ARG A 138 -16.83 9.60 -0.58
N ALA A 139 -17.61 8.64 -1.08
CA ALA A 139 -19.06 8.64 -0.93
C ALA A 139 -19.54 8.13 0.45
N GLY A 140 -18.59 7.79 1.35
CA GLY A 140 -18.90 7.36 2.72
C GLY A 140 -18.93 5.84 2.92
N TYR A 141 -18.65 5.06 1.89
CA TYR A 141 -18.58 3.62 2.01
C TYR A 141 -17.26 3.21 2.70
N ARG A 142 -17.32 2.27 3.62
CA ARG A 142 -16.15 1.84 4.39
C ARG A 142 -15.68 0.41 4.09
N GLY A 143 -16.27 -0.23 3.10
CA GLY A 143 -15.79 -1.52 2.58
C GLY A 143 -15.94 -2.72 3.49
N TYR A 144 -15.96 -2.48 4.76
CA TYR A 144 -16.28 -3.49 5.75
C TYR A 144 -17.45 -3.01 6.57
N ARG A 145 -18.29 -3.89 6.92
CA ARG A 145 -19.12 -3.62 8.08
C ARG A 145 -18.16 -3.45 9.23
N ALA A 146 -18.07 -2.25 9.74
CA ALA A 146 -17.50 -2.08 11.04
C ALA A 146 -18.15 -3.18 11.89
N SER A 147 -17.36 -4.08 12.40
CA SER A 147 -17.88 -5.06 13.34
C SER A 147 -18.18 -4.31 14.61
N GLU A 148 -19.36 -3.70 14.63
CA GLU A 148 -19.84 -3.02 15.81
C GLU A 148 -19.73 -3.97 16.99
N GLY A 149 -18.80 -3.69 17.89
CA GLY A 149 -18.68 -4.36 19.17
C GLY A 149 -18.05 -5.75 19.17
N ARG A 150 -17.38 -6.20 18.14
CA ARG A 150 -16.66 -7.47 18.16
C ARG A 150 -15.19 -7.26 18.49
N GLY A 151 -14.84 -7.49 19.76
CA GLY A 151 -13.47 -7.44 20.24
C GLY A 151 -12.71 -8.76 20.18
N GLU A 152 -13.14 -9.73 19.40
CA GLU A 152 -12.48 -11.03 19.31
C GLU A 152 -11.53 -11.09 18.11
N TYR A 153 -10.36 -11.66 18.33
CA TYR A 153 -9.26 -11.74 17.34
C TYR A 153 -9.66 -12.37 16.01
N GLY A 154 -10.51 -13.39 16.02
CA GLY A 154 -10.98 -14.05 14.80
C GLY A 154 -11.98 -13.21 13.99
N ALA A 155 -12.76 -12.39 14.65
CA ALA A 155 -13.69 -11.47 14.00
C ALA A 155 -12.97 -10.27 13.37
N PHE A 156 -11.81 -9.91 13.89
CA PHE A 156 -10.99 -8.82 13.36
C PHE A 156 -10.45 -9.15 11.97
N ASP A 157 -10.05 -10.38 11.71
CA ASP A 157 -9.58 -10.80 10.38
C ASP A 157 -10.73 -10.90 9.38
N GLU A 158 -11.93 -11.26 9.80
CA GLU A 158 -13.10 -11.26 8.92
C GLU A 158 -13.59 -9.84 8.60
N VAL A 159 -13.49 -8.93 9.54
CA VAL A 159 -13.87 -7.52 9.37
C VAL A 159 -12.95 -6.80 8.39
N LYS A 160 -11.72 -7.25 8.26
CA LYS A 160 -10.78 -6.69 7.29
C LYS A 160 -11.00 -7.17 5.87
N ARG A 161 -11.87 -8.16 5.66
CA ARG A 161 -12.19 -8.62 4.32
C ARG A 161 -13.13 -7.63 3.65
N TRP A 162 -12.72 -7.19 2.48
CA TRP A 162 -13.54 -6.39 1.61
C TRP A 162 -14.81 -7.16 1.22
N ASP A 163 -15.97 -6.62 1.55
CA ASP A 163 -17.23 -7.18 1.10
C ASP A 163 -17.49 -6.75 -0.35
N TYR A 164 -17.06 -7.60 -1.27
CA TYR A 164 -17.11 -7.33 -2.69
C TYR A 164 -18.54 -7.21 -3.22
N ASP A 165 -19.47 -8.00 -2.71
CA ASP A 165 -20.86 -7.97 -3.15
C ASP A 165 -21.54 -6.66 -2.73
N LEU A 166 -21.34 -6.25 -1.49
CA LEU A 166 -21.84 -4.97 -1.00
C LEU A 166 -21.23 -3.78 -1.75
N TYR A 167 -19.97 -3.90 -2.09
CA TYR A 167 -19.25 -2.92 -2.90
C TYR A 167 -19.81 -2.81 -4.32
N LEU A 168 -20.10 -3.94 -4.98
CA LEU A 168 -20.72 -3.95 -6.30
C LEU A 168 -22.13 -3.35 -6.28
N GLU A 169 -22.90 -3.60 -5.24
CA GLU A 169 -24.21 -2.99 -5.07
C GLU A 169 -24.11 -1.47 -4.96
N MET A 170 -23.16 -0.99 -4.16
CA MET A 170 -22.93 0.43 -4.01
C MET A 170 -22.45 1.11 -5.30
N LEU A 171 -21.62 0.43 -6.08
CA LEU A 171 -21.21 0.92 -7.39
C LEU A 171 -22.40 1.10 -8.33
N LYS A 172 -23.34 0.17 -8.31
CA LYS A 172 -24.56 0.27 -9.09
C LYS A 172 -25.36 1.53 -8.71
N GLU A 173 -25.44 1.82 -7.42
CA GLU A 173 -26.12 3.03 -6.93
C GLU A 173 -25.39 4.32 -7.36
N LEU A 174 -24.05 4.33 -7.32
CA LEU A 174 -23.25 5.50 -7.72
C LEU A 174 -23.30 5.73 -9.24
N CYS A 175 -23.33 4.68 -10.03
CA CYS A 175 -23.40 4.79 -11.50
C CYS A 175 -24.76 5.25 -12.02
N TRP A 176 -25.80 5.16 -11.20
CA TRP A 176 -27.16 5.58 -11.57
C TRP A 176 -27.53 7.01 -11.11
N ARG A 177 -26.62 7.64 -10.41
CA ARG A 177 -26.76 9.05 -10.00
C ARG A 177 -25.99 9.98 -10.93
#